data_9d780644ca1f5c9bcc61762193df2e55
#
_entry.id   9d780644ca1f5c9bcc61762193df2e55
#
_cell.length_a   1.000
_cell.length_b   1.000
_cell.length_c   1.000
_cell.angle_alpha   90.00
_cell.angle_beta   90.00
_cell.angle_gamma   90.00
#
_symmetry.space_group_name_H-M   'P 1'
#
loop_
_entity.id
_entity.type
_entity.pdbx_description
1 polymer ?
#
loop_
_entity_poly.entity_id
_entity_poly.type
_entity_poly.pdbx_seq_one_letter_code
_entity_poly.pdbx_strand_id
1 'polypeptide(L)'
;DALERGWSPNTMDDGAGRIELDAIRRDRRTFPSSLVDLDASGPTIRLSDGTIAFRIPGYRKWMWDGEFCGSIGLRWQPGTEELPPHVLGHVGYSVVPWKRRRGYATSALRAILADAAAEGLRWIEVTTDVDNVASQGVIEAAGGASVERFTYPPAYGRGEGLRYRIDVTRGV
;
A
#
# COMPACT_ATOMS: atom_id res chain seq x y z
N ASP A 1 19.79 -2.72 3.20
CA ASP A 1 19.82 -2.83 4.65
C ASP A 1 18.43 -3.16 5.23
N ALA A 2 17.34 -2.40 5.00
CA ALA A 2 16.02 -2.69 5.58
C ALA A 2 15.48 -4.08 5.20
N LEU A 3 15.52 -4.44 3.94
CA LEU A 3 15.12 -5.76 3.43
C LEU A 3 16.00 -6.89 3.98
N GLU A 4 17.31 -6.66 4.09
CA GLU A 4 18.26 -7.62 4.68
C GLU A 4 17.99 -7.85 6.17
N ARG A 5 17.42 -6.86 6.87
CA ARG A 5 16.99 -6.93 8.26
C ARG A 5 15.56 -7.48 8.42
N GLY A 6 14.97 -8.02 7.35
CA GLY A 6 13.66 -8.67 7.38
C GLY A 6 12.46 -7.75 7.24
N TRP A 7 12.64 -6.47 6.90
CA TRP A 7 11.50 -5.63 6.57
C TRP A 7 10.90 -6.05 5.22
N SER A 8 9.58 -5.99 5.10
CA SER A 8 8.87 -6.22 3.84
C SER A 8 7.97 -5.02 3.49
N PRO A 9 7.90 -4.65 2.21
CA PRO A 9 6.97 -3.63 1.73
C PRO A 9 5.51 -4.10 1.75
N ASN A 10 5.30 -5.40 1.74
CA ASN A 10 3.99 -6.04 1.83
C ASN A 10 3.98 -7.01 3.01
N THR A 11 3.18 -6.71 4.02
CA THR A 11 3.07 -7.52 5.24
C THR A 11 2.14 -8.72 5.06
N MET A 12 1.40 -8.79 3.95
CA MET A 12 0.51 -9.92 3.61
C MET A 12 1.18 -10.96 2.71
N ASP A 13 2.44 -10.72 2.31
CA ASP A 13 3.25 -11.61 1.48
C ASP A 13 4.66 -11.72 2.07
N ASP A 14 4.92 -12.82 2.72
CA ASP A 14 6.22 -13.10 3.37
C ASP A 14 7.39 -13.14 2.38
N GLY A 15 7.10 -13.37 1.09
CA GLY A 15 8.10 -13.41 0.01
C GLY A 15 8.47 -12.03 -0.56
N ALA A 16 7.59 -11.04 -0.40
CA ALA A 16 7.75 -9.75 -1.08
C ALA A 16 9.07 -9.04 -0.79
N GLY A 17 9.52 -9.06 0.46
CA GLY A 17 10.79 -8.45 0.85
C GLY A 17 12.00 -9.11 0.20
N ARG A 18 12.00 -10.44 0.05
CA ARG A 18 13.05 -11.20 -0.62
C ARG A 18 13.07 -10.92 -2.12
N ILE A 19 11.92 -10.94 -2.76
CA ILE A 19 11.78 -10.65 -4.20
C ILE A 19 12.33 -9.25 -4.50
N GLU A 20 11.99 -8.26 -3.67
CA GLU A 20 12.48 -6.90 -3.82
C GLU A 20 14.00 -6.80 -3.62
N LEU A 21 14.54 -7.46 -2.59
CA LEU A 21 15.98 -7.50 -2.35
C LEU A 21 16.75 -8.11 -3.54
N ASP A 22 16.24 -9.19 -4.11
CA ASP A 22 16.85 -9.85 -5.27
C ASP A 22 16.76 -8.97 -6.52
N ALA A 23 15.67 -8.23 -6.70
CA ALA A 23 15.53 -7.25 -7.79
C ALA A 23 16.54 -6.10 -7.65
N ILE A 24 16.70 -5.54 -6.46
CA ILE A 24 17.70 -4.49 -6.17
C ILE A 24 19.13 -5.01 -6.40
N ARG A 25 19.46 -6.24 -5.97
CA ARG A 25 20.76 -6.85 -6.17
C ARG A 25 21.09 -7.09 -7.63
N ARG A 26 20.07 -7.42 -8.43
CA ARG A 26 20.20 -7.62 -9.87
C ARG A 26 20.49 -6.31 -10.60
N ASP A 27 19.73 -5.27 -10.33
CA ASP A 27 19.94 -3.93 -10.90
C ASP A 27 19.35 -2.83 -10.00
N ARG A 28 20.22 -2.27 -9.16
CA ARG A 28 19.84 -1.18 -8.26
C ARG A 28 19.58 0.15 -8.98
N ARG A 29 20.01 0.33 -10.22
CA ARG A 29 19.84 1.57 -10.95
C ARG A 29 18.44 1.68 -11.55
N THR A 30 17.95 0.58 -12.11
CA THR A 30 16.62 0.53 -12.72
C THR A 30 15.52 0.16 -11.73
N PHE A 31 15.87 -0.42 -10.56
CA PHE A 31 14.91 -0.81 -9.56
C PHE A 31 13.90 0.31 -9.17
N PRO A 32 14.31 1.59 -8.93
CA PRO A 32 13.35 2.64 -8.60
C PRO A 32 12.27 2.86 -9.66
N SER A 33 12.60 2.69 -10.95
CA SER A 33 11.62 2.79 -12.03
C SER A 33 10.58 1.68 -11.99
N SER A 34 10.90 0.51 -11.44
CA SER A 34 9.95 -0.61 -11.27
C SER A 34 8.89 -0.35 -10.19
N LEU A 35 9.07 0.69 -9.39
CA LEU A 35 8.09 1.11 -8.38
C LEU A 35 6.95 1.96 -8.96
N VAL A 36 7.00 2.28 -10.25
CA VAL A 36 6.02 3.11 -10.95
C VAL A 36 5.49 2.33 -12.15
N ASP A 37 4.18 2.11 -12.20
CA ASP A 37 3.48 1.40 -13.28
C ASP A 37 2.14 2.11 -13.53
N LEU A 38 2.22 3.28 -14.17
CA LEU A 38 1.05 4.14 -14.39
C LEU A 38 0.11 3.61 -15.48
N ASP A 39 0.63 2.76 -16.35
CA ASP A 39 -0.13 2.18 -17.48
C ASP A 39 -0.58 0.74 -17.20
N ALA A 40 -0.32 0.23 -16.00
CA ALA A 40 -0.56 -1.18 -15.63
C ALA A 40 0.08 -2.17 -16.63
N SER A 41 1.23 -1.80 -17.19
CA SER A 41 1.94 -2.55 -18.25
C SER A 41 2.81 -3.68 -17.69
N GLY A 42 2.96 -3.74 -16.38
CA GLY A 42 3.70 -4.80 -15.70
C GLY A 42 3.07 -6.19 -15.90
N PRO A 43 3.82 -7.26 -15.59
CA PRO A 43 3.33 -8.63 -15.74
C PRO A 43 2.13 -8.87 -14.81
N THR A 44 1.26 -9.80 -15.19
CA THR A 44 0.16 -10.27 -14.34
C THR A 44 0.66 -10.75 -12.97
N ILE A 45 -0.22 -10.67 -11.98
CA ILE A 45 0.06 -11.10 -10.62
C ILE A 45 -0.56 -12.49 -10.42
N ARG A 46 0.21 -13.43 -9.88
CA ARG A 46 -0.35 -14.69 -9.38
C ARG A 46 -0.68 -14.52 -7.90
N LEU A 47 -1.96 -14.68 -7.55
CA LEU A 47 -2.42 -14.68 -6.17
C LEU A 47 -2.10 -16.01 -5.48
N SER A 48 -2.16 -16.06 -4.15
CA SER A 48 -1.81 -17.25 -3.36
C SER A 48 -2.73 -18.46 -3.62
N ASP A 49 -3.96 -18.22 -4.09
CA ASP A 49 -4.92 -19.25 -4.51
C ASP A 49 -4.67 -19.74 -5.95
N GLY A 50 -3.62 -19.23 -6.62
CA GLY A 50 -3.26 -19.55 -7.99
C GLY A 50 -3.96 -18.72 -9.06
N THR A 51 -4.90 -17.87 -8.70
CA THR A 51 -5.59 -16.95 -9.62
C THR A 51 -4.61 -16.00 -10.28
N ILE A 52 -4.78 -15.75 -11.57
CA ILE A 52 -4.04 -14.73 -12.31
C ILE A 52 -4.87 -13.45 -12.34
N ALA A 53 -4.29 -12.37 -11.84
CA ALA A 53 -4.90 -11.06 -11.80
C ALA A 53 -4.12 -10.05 -12.65
N PHE A 54 -4.84 -9.12 -13.27
CA PHE A 54 -4.22 -8.00 -13.97
C PHE A 54 -3.80 -6.93 -12.97
N ARG A 55 -2.72 -6.20 -13.30
CA ARG A 55 -2.33 -5.01 -12.56
C ARG A 55 -3.31 -3.88 -12.83
N ILE A 56 -3.36 -2.95 -11.92
CA ILE A 56 -3.97 -1.62 -12.11
C ILE A 56 -2.87 -0.57 -11.97
N PRO A 57 -3.03 0.62 -12.53
CA PRO A 57 -2.12 1.73 -12.34
C PRO A 57 -1.74 1.95 -10.89
N GLY A 58 -0.48 2.26 -10.65
CA GLY A 58 -0.02 2.51 -9.31
C GLY A 58 1.45 2.87 -9.23
N TYR A 59 1.86 3.30 -8.06
CA TYR A 59 3.25 3.55 -7.75
C TYR A 59 3.52 3.35 -6.27
N ARG A 60 4.79 3.29 -5.91
CA ARG A 60 5.26 3.26 -4.51
C ARG A 60 6.35 4.29 -4.30
N LYS A 61 6.19 5.10 -3.26
CA LYS A 61 7.16 6.10 -2.80
C LYS A 61 7.85 5.60 -1.53
N TRP A 62 9.09 6.02 -1.33
CA TRP A 62 9.81 5.77 -0.09
C TRP A 62 9.61 6.91 0.90
N MET A 63 9.48 6.57 2.17
CA MET A 63 9.55 7.50 3.28
C MET A 63 11.02 7.67 3.67
N TRP A 64 11.48 8.93 3.80
CA TRP A 64 12.90 9.24 3.97
C TRP A 64 13.09 10.39 4.96
N ASP A 65 14.06 10.25 5.91
CA ASP A 65 14.44 11.28 6.88
C ASP A 65 15.97 11.48 6.97
N GLY A 66 16.68 11.15 5.88
CA GLY A 66 18.12 10.96 5.85
C GLY A 66 18.49 9.50 5.71
N GLU A 67 17.55 8.61 6.09
CA GLU A 67 17.62 7.16 5.95
C GLU A 67 16.26 6.62 5.48
N PHE A 68 16.22 5.38 5.02
CA PHE A 68 14.99 4.71 4.64
C PHE A 68 14.10 4.45 5.87
N CYS A 69 12.87 4.95 5.86
CA CYS A 69 11.89 4.82 6.93
C CYS A 69 10.77 3.81 6.62
N GLY A 70 10.57 3.51 5.34
CA GLY A 70 9.48 2.65 4.89
C GLY A 70 8.98 3.05 3.51
N SER A 71 7.84 2.52 3.12
CA SER A 71 7.22 2.86 1.84
C SER A 71 5.71 3.01 1.96
N ILE A 72 5.13 3.75 1.01
CA ILE A 72 3.70 3.89 0.79
C ILE A 72 3.42 3.80 -0.70
N GLY A 73 2.35 3.11 -1.08
CA GLY A 73 1.92 3.01 -2.47
C GLY A 73 0.49 3.45 -2.66
N LEU A 74 0.20 4.04 -3.81
CA LEU A 74 -1.14 4.32 -4.31
C LEU A 74 -1.39 3.47 -5.55
N ARG A 75 -2.60 2.96 -5.68
CA ARG A 75 -3.10 2.25 -6.85
C ARG A 75 -4.55 2.63 -7.07
N TRP A 76 -4.98 2.69 -8.32
CA TRP A 76 -6.33 3.12 -8.67
C TRP A 76 -6.80 2.47 -9.97
N GLN A 77 -8.09 2.53 -10.22
CA GLN A 77 -8.67 2.17 -11.50
C GLN A 77 -9.13 3.48 -12.19
N PRO A 78 -8.66 3.77 -13.40
CA PRO A 78 -9.00 5.03 -14.07
C PRO A 78 -10.52 5.21 -14.21
N GLY A 79 -11.00 6.41 -13.85
CA GLY A 79 -12.41 6.80 -14.04
C GLY A 79 -13.38 6.28 -13.00
N THR A 80 -12.89 5.63 -11.95
CA THR A 80 -13.74 5.12 -10.85
C THR A 80 -12.96 5.01 -9.55
N GLU A 81 -13.65 5.10 -8.42
CA GLU A 81 -13.12 4.75 -7.11
C GLU A 81 -13.25 3.26 -6.77
N GLU A 82 -13.91 2.48 -7.61
CA GLU A 82 -14.03 1.03 -7.40
C GLU A 82 -12.70 0.34 -7.70
N LEU A 83 -12.39 -0.67 -6.91
CA LEU A 83 -11.21 -1.50 -7.11
C LEU A 83 -11.60 -2.91 -7.56
N PRO A 84 -10.76 -3.56 -8.38
CA PRO A 84 -10.97 -4.97 -8.70
C PRO A 84 -11.00 -5.85 -7.45
N PRO A 85 -11.73 -6.96 -7.43
CA PRO A 85 -11.88 -7.81 -6.24
C PRO A 85 -10.58 -8.32 -5.62
N HIS A 86 -9.51 -8.40 -6.40
CA HIS A 86 -8.17 -8.78 -5.96
C HIS A 86 -7.36 -7.60 -5.41
N VAL A 87 -7.94 -6.43 -5.23
CA VAL A 87 -7.25 -5.25 -4.66
C VAL A 87 -8.04 -4.76 -3.46
N LEU A 88 -7.50 -4.98 -2.27
CA LEU A 88 -8.21 -4.72 -1.02
C LEU A 88 -8.37 -3.25 -0.67
N GLY A 89 -7.50 -2.37 -1.20
CA GLY A 89 -7.55 -0.94 -0.93
C GLY A 89 -6.61 -0.16 -1.85
N HIS A 90 -6.82 1.14 -1.97
CA HIS A 90 -6.03 2.05 -2.79
C HIS A 90 -4.61 2.25 -2.26
N VAL A 91 -4.45 2.24 -0.94
CA VAL A 91 -3.18 2.55 -0.28
C VAL A 91 -2.71 1.38 0.56
N GLY A 92 -1.41 1.10 0.46
CA GLY A 92 -0.70 0.22 1.38
C GLY A 92 0.60 0.90 1.84
N TYR A 93 0.97 0.73 3.10
CA TYR A 93 2.19 1.29 3.66
C TYR A 93 2.83 0.35 4.68
N SER A 94 4.13 0.48 4.82
CA SER A 94 4.90 -0.23 5.85
C SER A 94 6.08 0.64 6.31
N VAL A 95 6.25 0.76 7.63
CA VAL A 95 7.35 1.48 8.26
C VAL A 95 8.32 0.47 8.87
N VAL A 96 9.62 0.69 8.68
CA VAL A 96 10.65 -0.18 9.29
C VAL A 96 10.51 -0.19 10.82
N PRO A 97 10.69 -1.34 11.51
CA PRO A 97 10.41 -1.46 12.94
C PRO A 97 11.09 -0.41 13.81
N TRP A 98 12.34 -0.08 13.53
CA TRP A 98 13.15 0.87 14.32
C TRP A 98 12.84 2.35 14.05
N LYS A 99 11.94 2.65 13.10
CA LYS A 99 11.45 4.01 12.81
C LYS A 99 9.95 4.18 13.11
N ARG A 100 9.27 3.16 13.65
CA ARG A 100 7.84 3.23 14.02
C ARG A 100 7.58 4.25 15.13
N ARG A 101 6.33 4.67 15.28
CA ARG A 101 5.86 5.63 16.30
C ARG A 101 6.47 7.03 16.20
N ARG A 102 6.92 7.42 15.02
CA ARG A 102 7.48 8.74 14.70
C ARG A 102 6.65 9.55 13.71
N GLY A 103 5.42 9.11 13.42
CA GLY A 103 4.49 9.83 12.53
C GLY A 103 4.70 9.61 11.04
N TYR A 104 5.70 8.86 10.59
CA TYR A 104 6.01 8.68 9.16
C TYR A 104 4.82 8.15 8.36
N ALA A 105 4.12 7.11 8.84
CA ALA A 105 2.96 6.57 8.13
C ALA A 105 1.84 7.59 8.01
N THR A 106 1.52 8.34 9.08
CA THR A 106 0.47 9.36 9.06
C THR A 106 0.82 10.50 8.10
N SER A 107 2.07 10.99 8.14
CA SER A 107 2.53 12.05 7.23
C SER A 107 2.50 11.59 5.78
N ALA A 108 2.96 10.36 5.49
CA ALA A 108 2.94 9.80 4.15
C ALA A 108 1.51 9.57 3.64
N LEU A 109 0.61 9.09 4.50
CA LEU A 109 -0.80 8.88 4.13
C LEU A 109 -1.50 10.20 3.82
N ARG A 110 -1.23 11.26 4.60
CA ARG A 110 -1.75 12.60 4.28
C ARG A 110 -1.19 13.15 2.96
N ALA A 111 0.10 12.96 2.72
CA ALA A 111 0.73 13.43 1.49
C ALA A 111 0.17 12.74 0.25
N ILE A 112 -0.16 11.44 0.32
CA ILE A 112 -0.66 10.68 -0.82
C ILE A 112 -2.11 11.06 -1.20
N LEU A 113 -2.86 11.72 -0.31
CA LEU A 113 -4.22 12.21 -0.61
C LEU A 113 -4.22 13.22 -1.77
N ALA A 114 -3.20 14.09 -1.84
CA ALA A 114 -3.05 15.03 -2.94
C ALA A 114 -2.79 14.30 -4.28
N ASP A 115 -1.99 13.24 -4.25
CA ASP A 115 -1.77 12.41 -5.43
C ASP A 115 -3.08 11.71 -5.87
N ALA A 116 -3.84 11.17 -4.92
CA ALA A 116 -5.13 10.54 -5.22
C ALA A 116 -6.15 11.53 -5.82
N ALA A 117 -6.18 12.77 -5.33
CA ALA A 117 -6.99 13.84 -5.91
C ALA A 117 -6.54 14.18 -7.34
N ALA A 118 -5.25 14.20 -7.62
CA ALA A 118 -4.70 14.45 -8.96
C ALA A 118 -5.07 13.35 -9.96
N GLU A 119 -5.26 12.10 -9.51
CA GLU A 119 -5.78 10.99 -10.30
C GLU A 119 -7.32 11.03 -10.45
N GLY A 120 -7.99 12.05 -9.89
CA GLY A 120 -9.43 12.24 -10.00
C GLY A 120 -10.27 11.47 -9.01
N LEU A 121 -9.65 10.84 -8.00
CA LEU A 121 -10.36 10.12 -6.96
C LEU A 121 -11.00 11.12 -5.97
N ARG A 122 -12.25 10.88 -5.59
CA ARG A 122 -12.95 11.65 -4.55
C ARG A 122 -12.70 11.09 -3.15
N TRP A 123 -12.44 9.80 -3.08
CA TRP A 123 -12.09 9.10 -1.84
C TRP A 123 -11.16 7.91 -2.15
N ILE A 124 -10.45 7.47 -1.13
CA ILE A 124 -9.64 6.27 -1.18
C ILE A 124 -10.06 5.29 -0.08
N GLU A 125 -9.80 4.01 -0.30
CA GLU A 125 -9.95 2.97 0.72
C GLU A 125 -8.59 2.46 1.19
N VAL A 126 -8.51 2.24 2.50
CA VAL A 126 -7.37 1.61 3.17
C VAL A 126 -7.91 0.47 4.03
N THR A 127 -7.31 -0.71 3.91
CA THR A 127 -7.69 -1.86 4.74
C THR A 127 -6.60 -2.20 5.74
N THR A 128 -7.01 -2.73 6.89
CA THR A 128 -6.10 -3.19 7.94
C THR A 128 -6.76 -4.31 8.75
N ASP A 129 -5.95 -5.13 9.42
CA ASP A 129 -6.46 -6.17 10.30
C ASP A 129 -7.19 -5.56 11.50
N VAL A 130 -8.16 -6.28 12.04
CA VAL A 130 -8.97 -5.82 13.19
C VAL A 130 -8.14 -5.63 14.46
N ASP A 131 -7.01 -6.30 14.59
CA ASP A 131 -6.07 -6.21 15.72
C ASP A 131 -4.91 -5.23 15.47
N ASN A 132 -4.77 -4.69 14.25
CA ASN A 132 -3.74 -3.71 13.93
C ASN A 132 -4.12 -2.28 14.33
N VAL A 133 -4.25 -2.07 15.65
CA VAL A 133 -4.61 -0.78 16.24
C VAL A 133 -3.68 0.36 15.80
N ALA A 134 -2.41 0.05 15.54
CA ALA A 134 -1.44 1.05 15.07
C ALA A 134 -1.82 1.59 13.68
N SER A 135 -2.22 0.72 12.75
CA SER A 135 -2.69 1.13 11.42
C SER A 135 -4.02 1.87 11.50
N GLN A 136 -4.95 1.41 12.32
CA GLN A 136 -6.23 2.08 12.55
C GLN A 136 -5.99 3.54 12.97
N GLY A 137 -5.17 3.77 14.00
CA GLY A 137 -4.84 5.11 14.46
C GLY A 137 -4.14 5.99 13.41
N VAL A 138 -3.33 5.42 12.51
CA VAL A 138 -2.74 6.15 11.38
C VAL A 138 -3.82 6.60 10.40
N ILE A 139 -4.75 5.71 10.04
CA ILE A 139 -5.81 5.96 9.07
C ILE A 139 -6.80 7.01 9.63
N GLU A 140 -7.21 6.86 10.88
CA GLU A 140 -8.09 7.80 11.57
C GLU A 140 -7.46 9.19 11.70
N ALA A 141 -6.16 9.25 12.05
CA ALA A 141 -5.42 10.52 12.11
C ALA A 141 -5.27 11.19 10.73
N ALA A 142 -5.42 10.45 9.64
CA ALA A 142 -5.46 10.99 8.28
C ALA A 142 -6.89 11.33 7.80
N GLY A 143 -7.90 11.23 8.67
CA GLY A 143 -9.29 11.55 8.35
C GLY A 143 -10.13 10.35 7.89
N GLY A 144 -9.64 9.13 8.05
CA GLY A 144 -10.34 7.91 7.68
C GLY A 144 -11.46 7.55 8.65
N ALA A 145 -12.58 7.13 8.09
CA ALA A 145 -13.71 6.57 8.83
C ALA A 145 -13.88 5.08 8.46
N SER A 146 -14.10 4.24 9.45
CA SER A 146 -14.41 2.83 9.24
C SER A 146 -15.78 2.69 8.56
N VAL A 147 -15.81 1.97 7.44
CA VAL A 147 -17.03 1.79 6.62
C VAL A 147 -17.46 0.33 6.55
N GLU A 148 -16.58 -0.61 6.81
CA GLU A 148 -16.87 -2.04 6.68
C GLU A 148 -15.94 -2.87 7.58
N ARG A 149 -16.50 -3.93 8.16
CA ARG A 149 -15.74 -5.07 8.67
C ARG A 149 -15.98 -6.24 7.73
N PHE A 150 -14.91 -6.88 7.25
CA PHE A 150 -15.01 -7.93 6.24
C PHE A 150 -14.08 -9.10 6.57
N THR A 151 -14.39 -10.25 5.98
CA THR A 151 -13.47 -11.40 5.99
C THR A 151 -12.55 -11.32 4.78
N TYR A 152 -11.26 -11.52 4.98
CA TYR A 152 -10.31 -11.54 3.87
C TYR A 152 -10.64 -12.63 2.86
N PRO A 153 -10.57 -12.33 1.54
CA PRO A 153 -10.64 -13.38 0.52
C PRO A 153 -9.53 -14.43 0.75
N PRO A 154 -9.77 -15.69 0.39
CA PRO A 154 -8.79 -16.79 0.60
C PRO A 154 -7.38 -16.51 0.09
N ALA A 155 -7.26 -15.73 -0.97
CA ALA A 155 -5.98 -15.31 -1.55
C ALA A 155 -5.14 -14.40 -0.62
N TYR A 156 -5.74 -13.84 0.43
CA TYR A 156 -5.08 -12.93 1.38
C TYR A 156 -4.96 -13.50 2.80
N GLY A 157 -5.22 -14.79 2.94
CA GLY A 157 -5.14 -15.46 4.23
C GLY A 157 -6.49 -15.66 4.90
N ARG A 158 -6.47 -15.81 6.22
CA ARG A 158 -7.67 -16.01 7.04
C ARG A 158 -7.72 -14.92 8.11
N GLY A 159 -8.91 -14.43 8.39
CA GLY A 159 -9.13 -13.43 9.42
C GLY A 159 -10.10 -12.35 8.96
N GLU A 160 -10.20 -11.33 9.79
CA GLU A 160 -11.09 -10.21 9.55
C GLU A 160 -10.28 -8.91 9.40
N GLY A 161 -10.75 -8.08 8.50
CA GLY A 161 -10.22 -6.76 8.24
C GLY A 161 -11.25 -5.66 8.48
N LEU A 162 -10.75 -4.45 8.65
CA LEU A 162 -11.51 -3.22 8.64
C LEU A 162 -11.18 -2.46 7.36
N ARG A 163 -12.21 -1.97 6.68
CA ARG A 163 -12.10 -1.04 5.57
C ARG A 163 -12.40 0.35 6.06
N TYR A 164 -11.48 1.26 5.79
CA TYR A 164 -11.63 2.68 6.05
C TYR A 164 -11.74 3.43 4.74
N ARG A 165 -12.51 4.51 4.74
CA ARG A 165 -12.59 5.44 3.62
C ARG A 165 -12.10 6.80 4.07
N ILE A 166 -11.27 7.43 3.22
CA ILE A 166 -10.75 8.78 3.41
C ILE A 166 -11.23 9.63 2.25
N ASP A 167 -11.92 10.71 2.54
CA ASP A 167 -12.34 11.70 1.56
C ASP A 167 -11.13 12.57 1.18
N VAL A 168 -10.70 12.53 -0.07
CA VAL A 168 -9.53 13.28 -0.55
C VAL A 168 -9.84 14.76 -0.79
N THR A 169 -11.12 15.14 -0.88
CA THR A 169 -11.51 16.53 -1.15
C THR A 169 -11.45 17.42 0.09
N ARG A 170 -11.36 16.84 1.28
CA ARG A 170 -11.31 17.58 2.55
C ARG A 170 -9.91 17.98 2.99
N GLY A 171 -8.88 17.59 2.23
CA GLY A 171 -7.47 17.80 2.57
C GLY A 171 -6.70 18.76 1.66
N VAL A 172 -7.39 19.38 0.70
CA VAL A 172 -6.82 20.37 -0.24
C VAL A 172 -7.30 21.76 0.12
#